data_204fa5138ebd57d4321442c59d0d2b6b
#
_entry.id   204fa5138ebd57d4321442c59d0d2b6b
#
_cell.length_a   1.000
_cell.length_b   1.000
_cell.length_c   1.000
_cell.angle_alpha   90.00
_cell.angle_beta   90.00
_cell.angle_gamma   90.00
#
_symmetry.space_group_name_H-M   'P 1'
#
loop_
_entity.id
_entity.type
_entity.pdbx_description
1 polymer ?
#
loop_
_entity_poly.entity_id
_entity_poly.type
_entity_poly.pdbx_seq_one_letter_code
_entity_poly.pdbx_strand_id
1 'polypeptide(L)'
;MQLLLNGKKMNCPCDHLEDLKAAYRSGQEITIVNGFATTENLALKEGDEIYFIPKDRLPPKEALEGMMCSRHTPKVHQKVSAGRVAICGLGGLGSNAAVYLARTGVGHLHLIDFDTVDASNLNRQSYMVRDLGQRKTDALARQIADINPFIDVRTDFVRLTVDNVP
;
A
#
# COMPACT_ATOMS: atom_id res chain seq x y z
N MET A 1 -28.01 6.15 -12.14
CA MET A 1 -26.69 6.03 -12.81
C MET A 1 -25.88 4.92 -12.16
N GLN A 2 -24.95 4.30 -12.88
CA GLN A 2 -23.99 3.34 -12.30
C GLN A 2 -22.69 4.05 -11.92
N LEU A 3 -22.18 3.77 -10.74
CA LEU A 3 -20.89 4.29 -10.26
C LEU A 3 -20.13 3.22 -9.46
N LEU A 4 -18.87 3.49 -9.15
CA LEU A 4 -18.05 2.67 -8.26
C LEU A 4 -17.98 3.36 -6.89
N LEU A 5 -18.56 2.73 -5.86
CA LEU A 5 -18.43 3.20 -4.48
C LEU A 5 -17.54 2.25 -3.68
N ASN A 6 -16.43 2.78 -3.18
CA ASN A 6 -15.42 1.98 -2.45
C ASN A 6 -15.00 0.70 -3.21
N GLY A 7 -14.79 0.82 -4.53
CA GLY A 7 -14.41 -0.28 -5.42
C GLY A 7 -15.54 -1.21 -5.87
N LYS A 8 -16.79 -0.99 -5.41
CA LYS A 8 -17.94 -1.82 -5.78
C LYS A 8 -18.88 -1.07 -6.73
N LYS A 9 -19.28 -1.72 -7.83
CA LYS A 9 -20.30 -1.20 -8.73
C LYS A 9 -21.64 -1.12 -8.00
N MET A 10 -22.32 0.01 -8.12
CA MET A 10 -23.64 0.21 -7.57
C MET A 10 -24.51 1.08 -8.48
N ASN A 11 -25.82 0.89 -8.40
CA ASN A 11 -26.79 1.81 -8.96
C ASN A 11 -27.05 2.92 -7.94
N CYS A 12 -26.71 4.14 -8.30
CA CYS A 12 -26.89 5.32 -7.47
C CYS A 12 -28.11 6.12 -7.94
N PRO A 13 -29.07 6.38 -7.06
CA PRO A 13 -30.21 7.26 -7.37
C PRO A 13 -29.88 8.75 -7.13
N CYS A 14 -28.69 9.05 -6.54
CA CYS A 14 -28.30 10.40 -6.17
C CYS A 14 -27.73 11.17 -7.36
N ASP A 15 -28.06 12.46 -7.46
CA ASP A 15 -27.52 13.34 -8.50
C ASP A 15 -26.28 14.12 -8.00
N HIS A 16 -26.10 14.23 -6.68
CA HIS A 16 -25.00 14.97 -6.08
C HIS A 16 -24.26 14.17 -5.00
N LEU A 17 -23.00 14.55 -4.79
CA LEU A 17 -22.11 13.87 -3.85
C LEU A 17 -22.58 13.94 -2.40
N GLU A 18 -23.18 15.06 -1.97
CA GLU A 18 -23.72 15.21 -0.60
C GLU A 18 -24.87 14.25 -0.30
N ASP A 19 -25.74 13.97 -1.27
CA ASP A 19 -26.82 12.99 -1.10
C ASP A 19 -26.25 11.57 -0.92
N LEU A 20 -25.22 11.24 -1.70
CA LEU A 20 -24.52 9.97 -1.56
C LEU A 20 -23.78 9.88 -0.22
N LYS A 21 -23.12 10.96 0.23
CA LYS A 21 -22.49 11.03 1.54
C LYS A 21 -23.50 10.82 2.67
N ALA A 22 -24.66 11.46 2.60
CA ALA A 22 -25.72 11.32 3.62
C ALA A 22 -26.18 9.87 3.78
N ALA A 23 -26.22 9.10 2.68
CA ALA A 23 -26.67 7.71 2.67
C ALA A 23 -25.58 6.71 3.15
N TYR A 24 -24.29 7.00 2.95
CA TYR A 24 -23.23 5.99 3.06
C TYR A 24 -22.07 6.36 3.97
N ARG A 25 -22.00 7.56 4.53
CA ARG A 25 -20.90 7.98 5.39
C ARG A 25 -21.14 7.72 6.86
N SER A 26 -20.06 7.49 7.62
CA SER A 26 -20.08 7.33 9.07
C SER A 26 -19.62 8.57 9.86
N GLY A 27 -19.24 9.67 9.21
CA GLY A 27 -19.00 10.97 9.84
C GLY A 27 -17.65 11.64 9.58
N GLN A 28 -16.52 10.97 9.78
CA GLN A 28 -15.19 11.56 9.57
C GLN A 28 -14.43 10.86 8.46
N GLU A 29 -14.76 11.19 7.23
CA GLU A 29 -14.17 10.55 6.06
C GLU A 29 -13.51 11.58 5.13
N ILE A 30 -12.44 11.15 4.45
CA ILE A 30 -11.93 11.85 3.28
C ILE A 30 -12.74 11.33 2.10
N THR A 31 -13.29 12.23 1.29
CA THR A 31 -13.99 11.87 0.07
C THR A 31 -13.04 12.03 -1.12
N ILE A 32 -12.92 10.97 -1.91
CA ILE A 32 -12.18 10.99 -3.18
C ILE A 32 -13.17 10.73 -4.31
N VAL A 33 -13.11 11.54 -5.35
CA VAL A 33 -13.87 11.37 -6.58
C VAL A 33 -12.89 11.32 -7.75
N ASN A 34 -12.92 10.22 -8.51
CA ASN A 34 -12.04 9.99 -9.67
C ASN A 34 -10.55 10.21 -9.37
N GLY A 35 -10.11 9.80 -8.18
CA GLY A 35 -8.72 9.92 -7.73
C GLY A 35 -8.35 11.26 -7.06
N PHE A 36 -9.28 12.22 -6.95
CA PHE A 36 -9.02 13.53 -6.35
C PHE A 36 -9.81 13.70 -5.04
N ALA A 37 -9.12 14.12 -3.99
CA ALA A 37 -9.77 14.48 -2.73
C ALA A 37 -10.61 15.75 -2.93
N THR A 38 -11.84 15.75 -2.43
CA THR A 38 -12.76 16.89 -2.54
C THR A 38 -13.58 17.09 -1.28
N THR A 39 -13.90 18.36 -1.02
CA THR A 39 -14.89 18.79 -0.03
C THR A 39 -16.12 19.42 -0.71
N GLU A 40 -16.10 19.55 -2.03
CA GLU A 40 -17.17 20.20 -2.80
C GLU A 40 -18.34 19.24 -3.05
N ASN A 41 -19.54 19.79 -3.15
CA ASN A 41 -20.72 19.04 -3.56
C ASN A 41 -20.76 18.92 -5.10
N LEU A 42 -20.12 17.88 -5.63
CA LEU A 42 -20.04 17.65 -7.07
C LEU A 42 -21.32 16.96 -7.58
N ALA A 43 -21.73 17.34 -8.80
CA ALA A 43 -22.71 16.57 -9.56
C ALA A 43 -22.11 15.23 -9.99
N LEU A 44 -22.80 14.12 -9.68
CA LEU A 44 -22.35 12.77 -10.01
C LEU A 44 -22.64 12.43 -11.46
N LYS A 45 -21.76 11.62 -12.05
CA LYS A 45 -21.86 11.17 -13.45
C LYS A 45 -21.77 9.65 -13.54
N GLU A 46 -22.30 9.13 -14.64
CA GLU A 46 -22.17 7.70 -14.97
C GLU A 46 -20.69 7.29 -15.01
N GLY A 47 -20.34 6.26 -14.25
CA GLY A 47 -18.98 5.72 -14.18
C GLY A 47 -18.06 6.41 -13.18
N ASP A 48 -18.51 7.39 -12.40
CA ASP A 48 -17.70 8.02 -11.37
C ASP A 48 -17.20 6.99 -10.34
N GLU A 49 -15.94 7.13 -9.95
CA GLU A 49 -15.28 6.35 -8.89
C GLU A 49 -15.24 7.18 -7.61
N ILE A 50 -15.94 6.73 -6.57
CA ILE A 50 -16.05 7.44 -5.31
C ILE A 50 -15.55 6.57 -4.17
N TYR A 51 -14.67 7.14 -3.34
CA TYR A 51 -14.19 6.50 -2.11
C TYR A 51 -14.48 7.37 -0.91
N PHE A 52 -15.11 6.78 0.10
CA PHE A 52 -15.23 7.34 1.45
C PHE A 52 -14.21 6.66 2.35
N ILE A 53 -13.21 7.40 2.81
CA ILE A 53 -12.05 6.88 3.51
C ILE A 53 -12.15 7.25 4.97
N PRO A 54 -12.37 6.30 5.88
CA PRO A 54 -12.30 6.56 7.31
C PRO A 54 -10.87 6.98 7.71
N LYS A 55 -10.75 7.98 8.58
CA LYS A 55 -9.45 8.52 9.00
C LYS A 55 -8.76 7.70 10.09
N ASP A 56 -9.49 6.80 10.74
CA ASP A 56 -9.10 6.14 11.99
C ASP A 56 -8.95 4.62 11.87
N ARG A 57 -9.21 4.04 10.71
CA ARG A 57 -9.12 2.60 10.48
C ARG A 57 -8.58 2.27 9.09
N LEU A 58 -7.99 1.08 8.98
CA LEU A 58 -7.51 0.57 7.71
C LEU A 58 -8.69 0.38 6.74
N PRO A 59 -8.66 1.00 5.54
CA PRO A 59 -9.68 0.77 4.53
C PRO A 59 -9.57 -0.64 3.93
N PRO A 60 -10.62 -1.15 3.28
CA PRO A 60 -10.54 -2.36 2.49
C PRO A 60 -9.43 -2.26 1.42
N LYS A 61 -8.91 -3.42 0.97
CA LYS A 61 -7.79 -3.50 0.01
C LYS A 61 -8.05 -2.66 -1.25
N GLU A 62 -9.22 -2.82 -1.85
CA GLU A 62 -9.60 -2.13 -3.08
C GLU A 62 -9.63 -0.59 -2.89
N ALA A 63 -10.07 -0.15 -1.71
CA ALA A 63 -10.09 1.27 -1.38
C ALA A 63 -8.67 1.80 -1.14
N LEU A 64 -7.80 1.07 -0.41
CA LEU A 64 -6.40 1.45 -0.23
C LEU A 64 -5.66 1.50 -1.56
N GLU A 65 -5.86 0.50 -2.42
CA GLU A 65 -5.30 0.48 -3.77
C GLU A 65 -5.75 1.69 -4.60
N GLY A 66 -7.05 2.03 -4.55
CA GLY A 66 -7.58 3.23 -5.21
C GLY A 66 -6.92 4.52 -4.74
N MET A 67 -6.61 4.63 -3.45
CA MET A 67 -5.88 5.78 -2.89
C MET A 67 -4.42 5.83 -3.35
N MET A 68 -3.75 4.70 -3.37
CA MET A 68 -2.37 4.60 -3.84
C MET A 68 -2.28 4.89 -5.34
N CYS A 69 -3.35 4.60 -6.11
CA CYS A 69 -3.49 4.98 -7.51
C CYS A 69 -3.58 6.49 -7.74
N SER A 70 -3.90 7.29 -6.74
CA SER A 70 -4.10 8.75 -6.92
C SER A 70 -2.87 9.48 -7.46
N ARG A 71 -1.68 8.86 -7.37
CA ARG A 71 -0.42 9.35 -7.96
C ARG A 71 0.02 8.60 -9.21
N HIS A 72 -0.71 7.56 -9.61
CA HIS A 72 -0.47 6.76 -10.80
C HIS A 72 -1.80 6.56 -11.52
N THR A 73 -1.77 6.45 -12.84
CA THR A 73 -2.99 6.05 -13.56
C THR A 73 -3.38 4.61 -13.16
N PRO A 74 -4.68 4.24 -13.16
CA PRO A 74 -5.13 2.89 -12.79
C PRO A 74 -4.40 1.77 -13.53
N LYS A 75 -4.09 1.94 -14.81
CA LYS A 75 -3.32 0.97 -15.61
C LYS A 75 -1.88 0.80 -15.13
N VAL A 76 -1.24 1.86 -14.66
CA VAL A 76 0.12 1.80 -14.08
C VAL A 76 0.06 1.09 -12.74
N HIS A 77 -0.90 1.42 -11.88
CA HIS A 77 -1.05 0.77 -10.58
C HIS A 77 -1.27 -0.75 -10.72
N GLN A 78 -2.13 -1.20 -11.63
CA GLN A 78 -2.35 -2.64 -11.88
C GLN A 78 -1.04 -3.38 -12.24
N LYS A 79 -0.17 -2.75 -13.03
CA LYS A 79 1.15 -3.33 -13.37
C LYS A 79 2.08 -3.36 -12.16
N VAL A 80 2.09 -2.29 -11.35
CA VAL A 80 2.91 -2.19 -10.14
C VAL A 80 2.46 -3.22 -9.10
N SER A 81 1.17 -3.31 -8.83
CA SER A 81 0.61 -4.26 -7.85
C SER A 81 0.76 -5.73 -8.26
N ALA A 82 0.84 -6.02 -9.56
CA ALA A 82 1.18 -7.36 -10.07
C ALA A 82 2.71 -7.63 -10.05
N GLY A 83 3.53 -6.62 -9.76
CA GLY A 83 4.98 -6.73 -9.75
C GLY A 83 5.50 -7.66 -8.67
N ARG A 84 6.55 -8.43 -9.01
CA ARG A 84 7.27 -9.33 -8.10
C ARG A 84 8.73 -8.90 -8.04
N VAL A 85 9.23 -8.55 -6.86
CA VAL A 85 10.59 -8.05 -6.70
C VAL A 85 11.29 -8.83 -5.59
N ALA A 86 12.44 -9.43 -5.92
CA ALA A 86 13.36 -9.99 -4.93
C ALA A 86 14.43 -8.95 -4.57
N ILE A 87 14.69 -8.78 -3.28
CA ILE A 87 15.71 -7.87 -2.76
C ILE A 87 16.75 -8.70 -2.03
N CYS A 88 17.91 -8.83 -2.66
CA CYS A 88 19.03 -9.60 -2.15
C CYS A 88 19.98 -8.67 -1.40
N GLY A 89 20.01 -8.81 -0.08
CA GLY A 89 20.70 -7.92 0.84
C GLY A 89 19.85 -6.76 1.31
N LEU A 90 19.60 -6.71 2.62
CA LEU A 90 18.73 -5.73 3.28
C LEU A 90 19.54 -4.71 4.10
N GLY A 91 20.70 -4.34 3.57
CA GLY A 91 21.54 -3.28 4.12
C GLY A 91 21.05 -1.87 3.77
N GLY A 92 21.98 -0.91 3.64
CA GLY A 92 21.66 0.50 3.41
C GLY A 92 20.82 0.79 2.15
N LEU A 93 21.05 0.08 1.05
CA LEU A 93 20.25 0.22 -0.16
C LEU A 93 18.99 -0.64 -0.12
N GLY A 94 19.14 -1.96 0.17
CA GLY A 94 18.02 -2.91 0.05
C GLY A 94 16.90 -2.65 1.06
N SER A 95 17.21 -2.28 2.31
CA SER A 95 16.17 -1.97 3.30
C SER A 95 15.35 -0.75 2.90
N ASN A 96 16.00 0.31 2.40
CA ASN A 96 15.32 1.51 1.93
C ASN A 96 14.52 1.23 0.64
N ALA A 97 15.09 0.48 -0.31
CA ALA A 97 14.39 0.09 -1.53
C ALA A 97 13.12 -0.70 -1.22
N ALA A 98 13.17 -1.67 -0.28
CA ALA A 98 12.01 -2.43 0.14
C ALA A 98 10.87 -1.55 0.67
N VAL A 99 11.19 -0.58 1.54
CA VAL A 99 10.23 0.40 2.08
C VAL A 99 9.61 1.23 0.96
N TYR A 100 10.41 1.73 0.02
CA TYR A 100 9.89 2.54 -1.09
C TYR A 100 9.02 1.72 -2.06
N LEU A 101 9.40 0.48 -2.37
CA LEU A 101 8.59 -0.42 -3.19
C LEU A 101 7.25 -0.75 -2.53
N ALA A 102 7.25 -0.97 -1.20
CA ALA A 102 6.03 -1.17 -0.44
C ALA A 102 5.11 0.07 -0.50
N ARG A 103 5.67 1.28 -0.32
CA ARG A 103 4.93 2.54 -0.43
C ARG A 103 4.42 2.82 -1.85
N THR A 104 5.13 2.32 -2.87
CA THR A 104 4.71 2.43 -4.27
C THR A 104 3.57 1.46 -4.62
N GLY A 105 3.36 0.42 -3.81
CA GLY A 105 2.29 -0.56 -4.01
C GLY A 105 2.70 -1.77 -4.82
N VAL A 106 4.00 -2.12 -4.87
CA VAL A 106 4.44 -3.40 -5.45
C VAL A 106 3.82 -4.54 -4.66
N GLY A 107 3.10 -5.46 -5.34
CA GLY A 107 2.25 -6.44 -4.67
C GLY A 107 2.98 -7.64 -4.07
N HIS A 108 4.20 -7.95 -4.54
CA HIS A 108 4.95 -9.10 -4.04
C HIS A 108 6.42 -8.73 -3.82
N LEU A 109 6.89 -8.91 -2.58
CA LEU A 109 8.28 -8.66 -2.20
C LEU A 109 8.90 -9.94 -1.63
N HIS A 110 10.09 -10.28 -2.09
CA HIS A 110 10.88 -11.38 -1.55
C HIS A 110 12.15 -10.81 -0.94
N LEU A 111 12.25 -10.90 0.39
CA LEU A 111 13.32 -10.32 1.19
C LEU A 111 14.35 -11.40 1.55
N ILE A 112 15.59 -11.22 1.15
CA ILE A 112 16.66 -12.20 1.35
C ILE A 112 17.84 -11.53 2.02
N ASP A 113 18.18 -11.98 3.22
CA ASP A 113 19.36 -11.54 3.97
C ASP A 113 19.72 -12.57 5.04
N PHE A 114 20.97 -12.60 5.48
CA PHE A 114 21.46 -13.53 6.51
C PHE A 114 21.84 -12.85 7.82
N ASP A 115 21.74 -11.51 7.88
CA ASP A 115 22.13 -10.72 9.03
C ASP A 115 20.98 -10.46 10.01
N THR A 116 21.38 -10.10 11.22
CA THR A 116 20.52 -9.45 12.22
C THR A 116 20.73 -7.93 12.23
N VAL A 117 19.77 -7.21 12.79
CA VAL A 117 19.86 -5.75 12.95
C VAL A 117 20.82 -5.42 14.07
N ASP A 118 21.80 -4.58 13.78
CA ASP A 118 22.81 -4.06 14.69
C ASP A 118 22.66 -2.55 14.89
N ALA A 119 23.09 -2.03 16.04
CA ALA A 119 22.97 -0.61 16.35
C ALA A 119 23.69 0.31 15.34
N SER A 120 24.79 -0.16 14.74
CA SER A 120 25.52 0.57 13.69
C SER A 120 24.72 0.67 12.38
N ASN A 121 23.67 -0.13 12.22
CA ASN A 121 22.80 -0.09 11.04
C ASN A 121 21.83 1.10 11.05
N LEU A 122 21.47 1.59 12.23
CA LEU A 122 20.44 2.60 12.42
C LEU A 122 20.77 3.96 11.79
N ASN A 123 22.02 4.21 11.45
CA ASN A 123 22.44 5.46 10.81
C ASN A 123 22.08 5.56 9.31
N ARG A 124 21.79 4.43 8.62
CA ARG A 124 21.57 4.40 7.16
C ARG A 124 20.60 3.35 6.65
N GLN A 125 20.17 2.39 7.48
CA GLN A 125 19.24 1.33 7.13
C GLN A 125 17.85 1.64 7.70
N SER A 126 16.80 1.12 7.10
CA SER A 126 15.41 1.39 7.48
C SER A 126 14.93 0.64 8.74
N TYR A 127 15.83 0.38 9.67
CA TYR A 127 15.50 -0.27 10.94
C TYR A 127 15.33 0.73 12.08
N MET A 128 14.62 0.32 13.11
CA MET A 128 14.36 1.09 14.31
C MET A 128 15.01 0.44 15.52
N VAL A 129 15.13 1.19 16.62
CA VAL A 129 15.71 0.68 17.89
C VAL A 129 15.02 -0.61 18.36
N ARG A 130 13.70 -0.73 18.15
CA ARG A 130 12.93 -1.94 18.50
C ARG A 130 13.31 -3.19 17.69
N ASP A 131 14.04 -3.02 16.60
CA ASP A 131 14.42 -4.10 15.68
C ASP A 131 15.78 -4.72 16.03
N LEU A 132 16.53 -4.13 16.99
CA LEU A 132 17.85 -4.58 17.37
C LEU A 132 17.86 -6.07 17.77
N GLY A 133 18.81 -6.82 17.21
CA GLY A 133 18.96 -8.26 17.42
C GLY A 133 17.99 -9.14 16.62
N GLN A 134 17.00 -8.58 15.94
CA GLN A 134 16.08 -9.35 15.10
C GLN A 134 16.70 -9.63 13.73
N ARG A 135 16.24 -10.70 13.06
CA ARG A 135 16.62 -10.93 11.65
C ARG A 135 16.15 -9.76 10.80
N LYS A 136 17.02 -9.27 9.91
CA LYS A 136 16.69 -8.16 9.00
C LYS A 136 15.45 -8.44 8.17
N THR A 137 15.29 -9.69 7.71
CA THR A 137 14.12 -10.14 6.95
C THR A 137 12.82 -9.99 7.74
N ASP A 138 12.79 -10.39 9.01
CA ASP A 138 11.58 -10.37 9.84
C ASP A 138 11.23 -8.94 10.26
N ALA A 139 12.23 -8.15 10.66
CA ALA A 139 12.05 -6.74 11.00
C ALA A 139 11.46 -5.94 9.84
N LEU A 140 11.99 -6.15 8.63
CA LEU A 140 11.54 -5.44 7.45
C LEU A 140 10.17 -5.92 6.95
N ALA A 141 9.88 -7.23 7.02
CA ALA A 141 8.56 -7.77 6.70
C ALA A 141 7.47 -7.17 7.60
N ARG A 142 7.72 -7.05 8.90
CA ARG A 142 6.82 -6.37 9.84
C ARG A 142 6.62 -4.90 9.47
N GLN A 143 7.70 -4.17 9.17
CA GLN A 143 7.61 -2.78 8.76
C GLN A 143 6.81 -2.60 7.46
N ILE A 144 6.95 -3.52 6.50
CA ILE A 144 6.17 -3.52 5.27
C ILE A 144 4.68 -3.74 5.57
N ALA A 145 4.35 -4.65 6.49
CA ALA A 145 2.97 -4.88 6.92
C ALA A 145 2.35 -3.64 7.59
N ASP A 146 3.15 -2.85 8.32
CA ASP A 146 2.72 -1.55 8.90
C ASP A 146 2.49 -0.48 7.82
N ILE A 147 3.15 -0.58 6.66
CA ILE A 147 2.99 0.33 5.52
C ILE A 147 1.80 -0.07 4.66
N ASN A 148 1.75 -1.33 4.26
CA ASN A 148 0.71 -1.90 3.43
C ASN A 148 0.53 -3.40 3.73
N PRO A 149 -0.47 -3.78 4.52
CA PRO A 149 -0.67 -5.16 4.96
C PRO A 149 -1.15 -6.10 3.84
N PHE A 150 -1.44 -5.59 2.64
CA PHE A 150 -1.91 -6.37 1.50
C PHE A 150 -0.79 -6.81 0.54
N ILE A 151 0.45 -6.44 0.83
CA ILE A 151 1.62 -6.92 0.10
C ILE A 151 1.92 -8.37 0.53
N ASP A 152 2.11 -9.23 -0.45
CA ASP A 152 2.61 -10.59 -0.23
C ASP A 152 4.13 -10.53 0.00
N VAL A 153 4.58 -10.75 1.22
CA VAL A 153 5.99 -10.70 1.61
C VAL A 153 6.50 -12.10 1.93
N ARG A 154 7.43 -12.57 1.13
CA ARG A 154 8.23 -13.77 1.41
C ARG A 154 9.58 -13.37 2.01
N THR A 155 10.07 -14.16 2.96
CA THR A 155 11.38 -13.94 3.60
C THR A 155 12.22 -15.20 3.55
N ASP A 156 13.51 -15.07 3.20
CA ASP A 156 14.50 -16.14 3.33
C ASP A 156 15.70 -15.62 4.13
N PHE A 157 15.91 -16.19 5.31
CA PHE A 157 17.06 -15.89 6.15
C PHE A 157 18.25 -16.77 5.74
N VAL A 158 18.93 -16.35 4.68
CA VAL A 158 20.01 -17.12 4.05
C VAL A 158 21.05 -16.21 3.39
N ARG A 159 22.30 -16.63 3.42
CA ARG A 159 23.35 -16.01 2.62
C ARG A 159 23.30 -16.59 1.21
N LEU A 160 23.10 -15.71 0.22
CA LEU A 160 23.12 -16.13 -1.18
C LEU A 160 24.56 -16.48 -1.61
N THR A 161 24.68 -17.63 -2.26
CA THR A 161 25.92 -18.15 -2.86
C THR A 161 25.62 -18.71 -4.24
N VAL A 162 26.63 -19.00 -5.04
CA VAL A 162 26.45 -19.63 -6.35
C VAL A 162 25.74 -20.99 -6.30
N ASP A 163 25.80 -21.66 -5.13
CA ASP A 163 25.21 -22.99 -4.95
C ASP A 163 23.73 -22.97 -4.59
N ASN A 164 23.19 -21.83 -4.12
CA ASN A 164 21.79 -21.69 -3.67
C ASN A 164 20.98 -20.64 -4.43
N VAL A 165 21.56 -20.03 -5.45
CA VAL A 165 20.83 -19.20 -6.43
C VAL A 165 20.44 -20.09 -7.61
N PRO A 166 19.11 -20.17 -7.95
CA PRO A 166 18.65 -20.97 -9.08
C PRO A 166 19.10 -20.42 -10.43
#